data_171d4022e09ed863ff1eb3ca948daff6
#
_entry.id   171d4022e09ed863ff1eb3ca948daff6
#
_cell.length_a   1.000
_cell.length_b   1.000
_cell.length_c   1.000
_cell.angle_alpha   90.00
_cell.angle_beta   90.00
_cell.angle_gamma   90.00
#
_symmetry.space_group_name_H-M   'P 1'
#
loop_
_entity.id
_entity.type
_entity.pdbx_description
1 polymer ?
#
loop_
_entity_poly.entity_id
_entity_poly.type
_entity_poly.pdbx_seq_one_letter_code
_entity_poly.pdbx_strand_id
1 'polypeptide(L)'
;MKKIKYIFTIFILIILLVIFFPKNKGKINTLKITLEGKMITNLVEGEKFNEPGYKATDDKEGDITNKVKIKGTVNYEKEGVYELIYTVKNSQNEKANAHRFIKVNKNNKLTYKDKYDNIDNSSRGWWSGNKFDKQRPSGGGDINELKKYNAYFLGPNEKTIYLTFDEGSYETYVKQIIDVLNKYNIKATFFLCRNYIEKNKDLIKEMVSSGHSIGNHTYHHKNMPSLATRENFNKYLEEIKSVEDIYFEITGKQMDKVYRDPRGEWSFRDLQIMKDLGYKTFFYSANHNDFSGTLTKEKALAEMTKRHHNGAIYLIHPNNKGNYEALEPFINEMKKQGYKFDLVKNINY
;
A
#
# COMPACT_ATOMS: atom_id res chain seq x y z
N MET A 1 -43.17 14.49 10.54
CA MET A 1 -42.98 13.49 11.62
C MET A 1 -43.39 12.04 11.27
N LYS A 2 -43.68 11.67 10.04
CA LYS A 2 -44.05 10.28 9.64
C LYS A 2 -42.95 9.47 8.94
N LYS A 3 -41.80 10.07 8.57
CA LYS A 3 -40.71 9.38 7.86
C LYS A 3 -39.62 8.75 8.77
N ILE A 4 -39.59 9.07 10.06
CA ILE A 4 -38.57 8.55 11.01
C ILE A 4 -38.99 7.20 11.62
N LYS A 5 -40.27 6.85 11.60
CA LYS A 5 -40.74 5.55 12.17
C LYS A 5 -40.44 4.33 11.30
N TYR A 6 -40.20 4.51 9.99
CA TYR A 6 -39.94 3.36 9.09
C TYR A 6 -38.48 2.89 9.09
N ILE A 7 -37.54 3.76 9.48
CA ILE A 7 -36.11 3.41 9.50
C ILE A 7 -35.76 2.55 10.74
N PHE A 8 -36.46 2.78 11.85
CA PHE A 8 -36.24 1.99 13.09
C PHE A 8 -36.85 0.57 13.01
N THR A 9 -37.89 0.36 12.23
CA THR A 9 -38.56 -0.96 12.09
C THR A 9 -37.76 -1.90 11.19
N ILE A 10 -37.00 -1.38 10.21
CA ILE A 10 -36.15 -2.17 9.32
C ILE A 10 -34.89 -2.62 10.06
N PHE A 11 -34.36 -1.82 10.99
CA PHE A 11 -33.16 -2.18 11.78
C PHE A 11 -33.43 -3.27 12.81
N ILE A 12 -34.64 -3.37 13.36
CA ILE A 12 -35.02 -4.42 14.31
C ILE A 12 -35.32 -5.74 13.60
N LEU A 13 -35.79 -5.73 12.34
CA LEU A 13 -36.02 -6.94 11.56
C LEU A 13 -34.72 -7.61 11.09
N ILE A 14 -33.64 -6.84 10.91
CA ILE A 14 -32.31 -7.39 10.52
C ILE A 14 -31.62 -8.06 11.73
N ILE A 15 -31.84 -7.57 12.95
CA ILE A 15 -31.25 -8.14 14.17
C ILE A 15 -31.97 -9.42 14.60
N LEU A 16 -33.26 -9.60 14.28
CA LEU A 16 -34.02 -10.80 14.62
C LEU A 16 -33.82 -11.96 13.62
N LEU A 17 -33.25 -11.71 12.44
CA LEU A 17 -32.94 -12.76 11.46
C LEU A 17 -31.60 -13.46 11.69
N VAL A 18 -30.77 -13.00 12.65
CA VAL A 18 -29.47 -13.59 12.99
C VAL A 18 -29.58 -14.66 14.10
N ILE A 19 -30.73 -14.81 14.77
CA ILE A 19 -30.84 -15.67 15.96
C ILE A 19 -31.51 -17.04 15.68
N PHE A 20 -32.01 -17.31 14.47
CA PHE A 20 -32.65 -18.58 14.15
C PHE A 20 -32.12 -19.23 12.86
N PHE A 21 -30.81 -19.54 12.82
CA PHE A 21 -30.35 -20.60 11.94
C PHE A 21 -30.05 -21.86 12.77
N PRO A 22 -30.75 -22.97 12.52
CA PRO A 22 -30.39 -24.24 13.14
C PRO A 22 -28.95 -24.58 12.71
N LYS A 23 -28.13 -25.01 13.67
CA LYS A 23 -26.81 -25.60 13.40
C LYS A 23 -26.97 -26.94 12.67
N ASN A 24 -27.41 -26.91 11.44
CA ASN A 24 -27.17 -28.02 10.53
C ASN A 24 -25.69 -27.92 10.10
N LYS A 25 -24.85 -28.80 10.64
CA LYS A 25 -23.56 -29.17 10.05
C LYS A 25 -23.82 -29.90 8.72
N GLY A 26 -24.42 -29.21 7.74
CA GLY A 26 -24.42 -29.64 6.38
C GLY A 26 -22.97 -29.58 5.88
N LYS A 27 -22.50 -30.65 5.26
CA LYS A 27 -21.25 -30.70 4.50
C LYS A 27 -21.18 -29.43 3.66
N ILE A 28 -20.18 -28.56 3.91
CA ILE A 28 -19.98 -27.37 3.08
C ILE A 28 -19.68 -27.86 1.68
N ASN A 29 -20.59 -27.65 0.76
CA ASN A 29 -20.40 -28.00 -0.64
C ASN A 29 -19.28 -27.12 -1.20
N THR A 30 -18.19 -27.71 -1.65
CA THR A 30 -17.03 -26.97 -2.12
C THR A 30 -17.04 -26.80 -3.63
N LEU A 31 -18.06 -26.11 -4.16
CA LEU A 31 -18.03 -25.64 -5.53
C LEU A 31 -16.89 -24.64 -5.73
N LYS A 32 -15.92 -24.94 -6.60
CA LYS A 32 -14.66 -24.21 -6.71
C LYS A 32 -14.24 -24.04 -8.16
N ILE A 33 -13.68 -22.86 -8.50
CA ILE A 33 -12.88 -22.63 -9.71
C ILE A 33 -11.43 -22.37 -9.30
N THR A 34 -10.50 -23.07 -9.94
CA THR A 34 -9.06 -22.84 -9.81
C THR A 34 -8.54 -22.36 -11.15
N LEU A 35 -7.85 -21.22 -11.19
CA LEU A 35 -7.19 -20.71 -12.40
C LEU A 35 -5.77 -21.28 -12.47
N GLU A 36 -5.35 -21.69 -13.65
CA GLU A 36 -3.96 -22.07 -13.93
C GLU A 36 -3.15 -20.83 -14.30
N GLY A 37 -1.85 -20.84 -14.01
CA GLY A 37 -0.97 -19.71 -14.27
C GLY A 37 -1.21 -18.51 -13.34
N LYS A 38 -0.76 -17.33 -13.77
CA LYS A 38 -0.83 -16.11 -12.98
C LYS A 38 -2.25 -15.51 -12.96
N MET A 39 -2.69 -15.04 -11.81
CA MET A 39 -3.96 -14.30 -11.68
C MET A 39 -3.89 -12.94 -12.38
N ILE A 40 -2.70 -12.31 -12.44
CA ILE A 40 -2.45 -11.10 -13.19
C ILE A 40 -1.46 -11.38 -14.31
N THR A 41 -1.83 -11.00 -15.53
CA THR A 41 -0.93 -11.02 -16.69
C THR A 41 -0.66 -9.61 -17.16
N ASN A 42 0.63 -9.23 -17.20
CA ASN A 42 1.06 -7.95 -17.75
C ASN A 42 1.34 -8.14 -19.25
N LEU A 43 0.69 -7.34 -20.06
CA LEU A 43 0.88 -7.25 -21.51
C LEU A 43 1.34 -5.84 -21.88
N VAL A 44 1.94 -5.71 -23.03
CA VAL A 44 2.16 -4.43 -23.70
C VAL A 44 1.05 -4.23 -24.74
N GLU A 45 0.67 -2.98 -25.05
CA GLU A 45 -0.28 -2.67 -26.14
C GLU A 45 0.06 -3.45 -27.39
N GLY A 46 -0.95 -4.11 -27.98
CA GLY A 46 -0.83 -5.00 -29.13
C GLY A 46 -0.58 -6.48 -28.78
N GLU A 47 -0.09 -6.81 -27.59
CA GLU A 47 0.08 -8.20 -27.15
C GLU A 47 -1.25 -8.83 -26.76
N LYS A 48 -1.47 -10.08 -27.17
CA LYS A 48 -2.70 -10.82 -26.85
C LYS A 48 -2.49 -11.75 -25.65
N PHE A 49 -3.50 -11.85 -24.82
CA PHE A 49 -3.56 -12.79 -23.73
C PHE A 49 -3.84 -14.21 -24.25
N ASN A 50 -3.02 -15.16 -23.84
CA ASN A 50 -3.27 -16.57 -24.02
C ASN A 50 -3.73 -17.18 -22.70
N GLU A 51 -4.93 -17.74 -22.66
CA GLU A 51 -5.50 -18.37 -21.47
C GLU A 51 -4.70 -19.60 -21.05
N PRO A 52 -4.06 -19.64 -19.86
CA PRO A 52 -3.26 -20.78 -19.42
C PRO A 52 -4.11 -22.00 -19.02
N GLY A 53 -5.39 -21.77 -18.71
CA GLY A 53 -6.31 -22.81 -18.29
C GLY A 53 -7.01 -22.50 -16.97
N TYR A 54 -8.02 -23.32 -16.68
CA TYR A 54 -8.79 -23.28 -15.44
C TYR A 54 -9.45 -24.64 -15.20
N LYS A 55 -9.79 -24.91 -13.94
CA LYS A 55 -10.51 -26.12 -13.53
C LYS A 55 -11.65 -25.77 -12.59
N ALA A 56 -12.83 -26.38 -12.78
CA ALA A 56 -13.95 -26.25 -11.87
C ALA A 56 -14.35 -27.60 -11.31
N THR A 57 -14.53 -27.69 -9.99
CA THR A 57 -14.90 -28.94 -9.29
C THR A 57 -16.04 -28.68 -8.32
N ASP A 58 -16.89 -29.67 -8.19
CA ASP A 58 -17.97 -29.76 -7.22
C ASP A 58 -17.89 -31.11 -6.49
N ASP A 59 -18.16 -31.12 -5.19
CA ASP A 59 -18.03 -32.36 -4.38
C ASP A 59 -19.02 -33.45 -4.80
N LYS A 60 -20.16 -33.08 -5.45
CA LYS A 60 -21.19 -34.02 -5.88
C LYS A 60 -21.10 -34.36 -7.34
N GLU A 61 -20.74 -33.38 -8.19
CA GLU A 61 -20.73 -33.55 -9.65
C GLU A 61 -19.33 -33.87 -10.20
N GLY A 62 -18.27 -33.76 -9.37
CA GLY A 62 -16.90 -33.96 -9.79
C GLY A 62 -16.37 -32.82 -10.64
N ASP A 63 -15.76 -33.12 -11.78
CA ASP A 63 -15.23 -32.12 -12.71
C ASP A 63 -16.36 -31.55 -13.58
N ILE A 64 -16.60 -30.25 -13.41
CA ILE A 64 -17.59 -29.47 -14.16
C ILE A 64 -16.98 -28.30 -14.92
N THR A 65 -15.71 -28.42 -15.29
CA THR A 65 -14.94 -27.38 -16.01
C THR A 65 -15.62 -26.94 -17.29
N ASN A 66 -16.29 -27.85 -17.99
CA ASN A 66 -17.04 -27.57 -19.22
C ASN A 66 -18.25 -26.62 -19.02
N LYS A 67 -18.71 -26.44 -17.78
CA LYS A 67 -19.81 -25.50 -17.43
C LYS A 67 -19.31 -24.08 -17.14
N VAL A 68 -18.01 -23.84 -17.13
CA VAL A 68 -17.46 -22.51 -16.85
C VAL A 68 -17.78 -21.54 -17.99
N LYS A 69 -18.28 -20.37 -17.63
CA LYS A 69 -18.52 -19.25 -18.53
C LYS A 69 -17.58 -18.13 -18.18
N ILE A 70 -16.89 -17.57 -19.18
CA ILE A 70 -16.00 -16.44 -19.02
C ILE A 70 -16.71 -15.18 -19.52
N LYS A 71 -16.69 -14.11 -18.70
CA LYS A 71 -17.17 -12.77 -19.05
C LYS A 71 -16.03 -11.78 -18.92
N GLY A 72 -16.06 -10.75 -19.73
CA GLY A 72 -15.06 -9.69 -19.80
C GLY A 72 -14.48 -9.59 -21.20
N THR A 73 -13.97 -8.43 -21.54
CA THR A 73 -13.33 -8.15 -22.82
C THR A 73 -12.06 -7.37 -22.57
N VAL A 74 -10.97 -7.79 -23.18
CA VAL A 74 -9.67 -7.09 -23.11
C VAL A 74 -9.51 -6.24 -24.36
N ASN A 75 -9.31 -4.93 -24.19
CA ASN A 75 -8.87 -4.07 -25.28
C ASN A 75 -7.34 -4.02 -25.28
N TYR A 76 -6.74 -4.78 -26.17
CA TYR A 76 -5.29 -4.91 -26.27
C TYR A 76 -4.59 -3.66 -26.80
N GLU A 77 -5.33 -2.76 -27.45
CA GLU A 77 -4.80 -1.52 -28.04
C GLU A 77 -4.96 -0.30 -27.10
N LYS A 78 -5.36 -0.53 -25.85
CA LYS A 78 -5.57 0.55 -24.90
C LYS A 78 -5.04 0.17 -23.52
N GLU A 79 -4.21 1.05 -22.97
CA GLU A 79 -3.75 0.94 -21.58
C GLU A 79 -4.95 0.81 -20.62
N GLY A 80 -4.85 -0.14 -19.70
CA GLY A 80 -5.90 -0.37 -18.71
C GLY A 80 -5.74 -1.70 -17.99
N VAL A 81 -6.61 -1.91 -17.03
CA VAL A 81 -6.77 -3.19 -16.35
C VAL A 81 -8.12 -3.77 -16.74
N TYR A 82 -8.10 -4.95 -17.31
CA TYR A 82 -9.27 -5.66 -17.80
C TYR A 82 -9.50 -6.90 -16.95
N GLU A 83 -10.74 -7.12 -16.53
CA GLU A 83 -11.12 -8.25 -15.72
C GLU A 83 -11.81 -9.33 -16.55
N LEU A 84 -11.36 -10.58 -16.41
CA LEU A 84 -12.06 -11.76 -16.90
C LEU A 84 -12.65 -12.50 -15.69
N ILE A 85 -13.98 -12.68 -15.71
CA ILE A 85 -14.73 -13.34 -14.64
C ILE A 85 -15.12 -14.73 -15.10
N TYR A 86 -14.57 -15.74 -14.46
CA TYR A 86 -14.90 -17.15 -14.64
C TYR A 86 -16.04 -17.50 -13.69
N THR A 87 -17.13 -18.02 -14.23
CA THR A 87 -18.32 -18.37 -13.44
C THR A 87 -18.72 -19.80 -13.75
N VAL A 88 -18.96 -20.61 -12.72
CA VAL A 88 -19.57 -21.93 -12.84
C VAL A 88 -20.82 -22.02 -11.98
N LYS A 89 -21.79 -22.80 -12.43
CA LYS A 89 -22.97 -23.20 -11.64
C LYS A 89 -23.08 -24.71 -11.64
N ASN A 90 -23.37 -25.28 -10.47
CA ASN A 90 -23.73 -26.70 -10.36
C ASN A 90 -25.23 -26.92 -10.61
N SER A 91 -25.68 -28.19 -10.59
CA SER A 91 -27.07 -28.56 -10.76
C SER A 91 -28.02 -28.03 -9.68
N GLN A 92 -27.48 -27.61 -8.53
CA GLN A 92 -28.24 -27.01 -7.43
C GLN A 92 -28.33 -25.48 -7.54
N ASN A 93 -27.88 -24.89 -8.68
CA ASN A 93 -27.79 -23.45 -8.90
C ASN A 93 -26.83 -22.70 -7.97
N GLU A 94 -25.98 -23.40 -7.22
CA GLU A 94 -24.87 -22.78 -6.49
C GLU A 94 -23.85 -22.23 -7.49
N LYS A 95 -23.21 -21.13 -7.13
CA LYS A 95 -22.32 -20.37 -8.02
C LYS A 95 -20.96 -20.17 -7.40
N ALA A 96 -19.90 -20.42 -8.16
CA ALA A 96 -18.55 -20.00 -7.84
C ALA A 96 -18.01 -19.06 -8.93
N ASN A 97 -17.16 -18.11 -8.51
CA ASN A 97 -16.45 -17.21 -9.41
C ASN A 97 -14.94 -17.25 -9.13
N ALA A 98 -14.17 -17.03 -10.19
CA ALA A 98 -12.76 -16.69 -10.12
C ALA A 98 -12.47 -15.51 -11.05
N HIS A 99 -11.42 -14.76 -10.76
CA HIS A 99 -11.12 -13.50 -11.44
C HIS A 99 -9.68 -13.54 -11.95
N ARG A 100 -9.47 -13.14 -13.20
CA ARG A 100 -8.16 -12.93 -13.81
C ARG A 100 -8.09 -11.50 -14.33
N PHE A 101 -6.97 -10.84 -14.09
CA PHE A 101 -6.76 -9.47 -14.51
C PHE A 101 -5.68 -9.41 -15.60
N ILE A 102 -6.00 -8.73 -16.68
CA ILE A 102 -5.08 -8.47 -17.78
C ILE A 102 -4.73 -6.99 -17.74
N LYS A 103 -3.49 -6.69 -17.39
CA LYS A 103 -2.97 -5.32 -17.35
C LYS A 103 -2.27 -5.04 -18.66
N VAL A 104 -2.94 -4.29 -19.54
CA VAL A 104 -2.34 -3.76 -20.76
C VAL A 104 -1.61 -2.48 -20.42
N ASN A 105 -0.30 -2.47 -20.58
CA ASN A 105 0.54 -1.31 -20.38
C ASN A 105 0.79 -0.65 -21.73
N LYS A 106 0.91 0.69 -21.75
CA LYS A 106 1.35 1.38 -22.97
C LYS A 106 2.62 0.73 -23.49
N ASN A 107 2.75 0.70 -24.81
CA ASN A 107 3.96 0.23 -25.49
C ASN A 107 5.20 1.14 -25.23
N ASN A 108 5.13 1.97 -24.22
CA ASN A 108 6.30 2.59 -23.60
C ASN A 108 6.99 1.51 -22.78
N LYS A 109 7.72 0.60 -23.45
CA LYS A 109 8.74 -0.19 -22.77
C LYS A 109 9.53 0.83 -21.96
N LEU A 110 9.34 0.80 -20.62
CA LEU A 110 10.07 1.69 -19.74
C LEU A 110 11.54 1.35 -19.94
N THR A 111 12.17 2.09 -20.84
CA THR A 111 13.58 1.96 -21.16
C THR A 111 14.34 3.02 -20.41
N TYR A 112 15.57 2.72 -20.10
CA TYR A 112 16.49 3.72 -19.58
C TYR A 112 16.59 4.87 -20.57
N LYS A 113 16.33 6.11 -20.12
CA LYS A 113 16.36 7.29 -20.97
C LYS A 113 17.74 7.92 -20.93
N ASP A 114 18.27 8.31 -22.08
CA ASP A 114 19.61 8.93 -22.17
C ASP A 114 19.77 10.15 -21.26
N LYS A 115 18.69 10.89 -21.02
CA LYS A 115 18.70 12.02 -20.07
C LYS A 115 19.17 11.66 -18.65
N TYR A 116 19.01 10.40 -18.23
CA TYR A 116 19.41 9.96 -16.91
C TYR A 116 20.94 9.95 -16.73
N ASP A 117 21.69 9.72 -17.81
CA ASP A 117 23.16 9.72 -17.75
C ASP A 117 23.74 11.09 -17.34
N ASN A 118 23.00 12.17 -17.63
CA ASN A 118 23.37 13.54 -17.29
C ASN A 118 22.93 13.96 -15.87
N ILE A 119 22.28 13.08 -15.11
CA ILE A 119 21.82 13.38 -13.76
C ILE A 119 22.72 12.65 -12.76
N ASP A 120 23.16 13.37 -11.73
CA ASP A 120 24.03 12.83 -10.69
C ASP A 120 23.39 11.61 -9.99
N ASN A 121 24.14 10.50 -10.01
CA ASN A 121 23.75 9.23 -9.39
C ASN A 121 24.58 8.91 -8.14
N SER A 122 25.33 9.87 -7.60
CA SER A 122 26.04 9.67 -6.34
C SER A 122 25.05 9.36 -5.23
N SER A 123 25.21 8.20 -4.59
CA SER A 123 24.34 7.79 -3.49
C SER A 123 24.52 8.70 -2.29
N ARG A 124 23.43 9.19 -1.74
CA ARG A 124 23.33 10.04 -0.55
C ARG A 124 22.49 9.34 0.50
N GLY A 125 22.83 9.57 1.78
CA GLY A 125 22.00 9.18 2.89
C GLY A 125 21.05 10.30 3.28
N TRP A 126 19.77 9.98 3.50
CA TRP A 126 18.82 10.93 4.05
C TRP A 126 18.98 11.06 5.57
N TRP A 127 18.95 12.28 6.05
CA TRP A 127 18.85 12.60 7.47
C TRP A 127 17.84 13.74 7.65
N SER A 128 17.02 13.67 8.69
CA SER A 128 15.95 14.63 8.91
C SER A 128 16.40 16.02 9.34
N GLY A 129 17.63 16.13 9.90
CA GLY A 129 18.08 17.37 10.52
C GLY A 129 17.25 17.75 11.73
N ASN A 130 16.80 16.74 12.50
CA ASN A 130 15.85 16.91 13.62
C ASN A 130 16.01 18.23 14.35
N LYS A 131 14.94 18.95 14.44
CA LYS A 131 14.80 20.15 15.29
C LYS A 131 13.84 19.85 16.43
N PHE A 132 13.91 20.67 17.46
CA PHE A 132 13.03 20.59 18.63
C PHE A 132 12.19 21.88 18.72
N ASP A 133 11.34 21.96 19.73
CA ASP A 133 10.54 23.17 20.00
C ASP A 133 9.69 23.62 18.80
N LYS A 134 9.08 22.67 18.11
CA LYS A 134 8.18 22.90 16.95
C LYS A 134 8.88 23.51 15.72
N GLN A 135 10.20 23.56 15.71
CA GLN A 135 10.95 24.08 14.57
C GLN A 135 10.96 23.07 13.41
N ARG A 136 10.72 23.58 12.21
CA ARG A 136 10.81 22.77 10.99
C ARG A 136 12.28 22.53 10.65
N PRO A 137 12.70 21.28 10.43
CA PRO A 137 14.11 20.96 10.10
C PRO A 137 14.44 21.34 8.65
N SER A 138 15.72 21.49 8.38
CA SER A 138 16.24 21.73 7.01
C SER A 138 16.30 20.47 6.16
N GLY A 139 16.29 19.27 6.79
CA GLY A 139 16.44 17.99 6.08
C GLY A 139 17.85 17.77 5.50
N GLY A 140 17.98 16.70 4.75
CA GLY A 140 19.22 16.28 4.08
C GLY A 140 19.41 16.82 2.66
N GLY A 141 18.59 17.78 2.23
CA GLY A 141 18.67 18.38 0.90
C GLY A 141 17.86 19.67 0.78
N ASP A 142 18.15 20.45 -0.26
CA ASP A 142 17.37 21.66 -0.56
C ASP A 142 15.94 21.31 -0.97
N ILE A 143 14.94 21.86 -0.27
CA ILE A 143 13.54 21.56 -0.51
C ILE A 143 13.07 21.96 -1.91
N ASN A 144 13.58 23.05 -2.49
CA ASN A 144 13.17 23.54 -3.80
C ASN A 144 13.80 22.66 -4.90
N GLU A 145 15.01 22.15 -4.66
CA GLU A 145 15.64 21.21 -5.57
C GLU A 145 14.92 19.86 -5.55
N LEU A 146 14.64 19.30 -4.38
CA LEU A 146 13.91 18.04 -4.22
C LEU A 146 12.53 18.09 -4.89
N LYS A 147 11.80 19.19 -4.76
CA LYS A 147 10.49 19.38 -5.42
C LYS A 147 10.56 19.25 -6.94
N LYS A 148 11.67 19.60 -7.59
CA LYS A 148 11.84 19.41 -9.04
C LYS A 148 11.73 17.92 -9.43
N TYR A 149 12.04 17.04 -8.51
CA TYR A 149 11.98 15.57 -8.65
C TYR A 149 10.75 14.93 -8.00
N ASN A 150 9.73 15.72 -7.62
CA ASN A 150 8.58 15.24 -6.84
C ASN A 150 8.98 14.56 -5.52
N ALA A 151 10.05 15.04 -4.88
CA ALA A 151 10.54 14.51 -3.61
C ALA A 151 10.26 15.51 -2.47
N TYR A 152 9.79 14.99 -1.35
CA TYR A 152 9.30 15.79 -0.23
C TYR A 152 9.72 15.20 1.12
N PHE A 153 10.02 16.04 2.09
CA PHE A 153 10.29 15.64 3.47
C PHE A 153 9.49 16.44 4.51
N LEU A 154 8.78 17.45 4.05
CA LEU A 154 7.90 18.28 4.85
C LEU A 154 6.53 18.39 4.16
N GLY A 155 5.48 18.48 4.91
CA GLY A 155 4.18 18.97 4.46
C GLY A 155 4.08 20.49 4.48
N PRO A 156 2.95 21.07 4.08
CA PRO A 156 2.65 22.49 4.26
C PRO A 156 2.91 22.98 5.69
N ASN A 157 3.21 24.27 5.87
CA ASN A 157 3.47 24.84 7.19
C ASN A 157 2.16 25.07 7.99
N GLU A 158 1.46 23.97 8.22
CA GLU A 158 0.17 23.93 8.91
C GLU A 158 0.23 22.90 10.05
N LYS A 159 -0.67 23.02 11.03
CA LYS A 159 -0.79 22.03 12.11
C LYS A 159 -1.33 20.70 11.60
N THR A 160 -0.57 20.05 10.71
CA THR A 160 -0.84 18.72 10.16
C THR A 160 0.37 17.83 10.38
N ILE A 161 0.13 16.62 10.84
CA ILE A 161 1.12 15.55 11.03
C ILE A 161 0.80 14.42 10.05
N TYR A 162 1.83 13.91 9.41
CA TYR A 162 1.77 12.77 8.52
C TYR A 162 2.48 11.59 9.18
N LEU A 163 1.69 10.64 9.70
CA LEU A 163 2.25 9.41 10.26
C LEU A 163 2.62 8.46 9.12
N THR A 164 3.88 8.07 9.07
CA THR A 164 4.33 7.07 8.10
C THR A 164 5.11 5.96 8.80
N PHE A 165 4.89 4.74 8.31
CA PHE A 165 5.49 3.52 8.83
C PHE A 165 6.20 2.79 7.71
N ASP A 166 7.46 2.40 7.96
CA ASP A 166 8.24 1.60 7.02
C ASP A 166 8.31 0.16 7.53
N GLU A 167 8.01 -0.80 6.64
CA GLU A 167 7.95 -2.20 7.01
C GLU A 167 8.53 -3.10 5.90
N GLY A 168 9.38 -4.01 6.34
CA GLY A 168 10.01 -4.99 5.46
C GLY A 168 9.44 -6.40 5.58
N SER A 169 10.03 -7.26 6.44
CA SER A 169 9.68 -8.69 6.50
C SER A 169 9.59 -9.27 7.91
N TYR A 170 9.69 -8.45 8.95
CA TYR A 170 9.77 -8.89 10.34
C TYR A 170 8.39 -8.98 11.00
N GLU A 171 8.28 -9.73 12.11
CA GLU A 171 7.14 -9.66 13.01
C GLU A 171 7.06 -8.27 13.63
N THR A 172 5.84 -7.71 13.69
CA THR A 172 5.67 -6.30 14.01
C THR A 172 4.36 -6.04 14.73
N TYR A 173 4.24 -4.81 15.26
CA TYR A 173 3.03 -4.31 15.90
C TYR A 173 2.08 -3.60 14.93
N VAL A 174 2.16 -3.90 13.63
CA VAL A 174 1.36 -3.21 12.59
C VAL A 174 -0.13 -3.35 12.86
N LYS A 175 -0.61 -4.54 13.22
CA LYS A 175 -2.05 -4.74 13.52
C LYS A 175 -2.51 -3.87 14.69
N GLN A 176 -1.73 -3.84 15.78
CA GLN A 176 -2.03 -3.02 16.96
C GLN A 176 -1.99 -1.52 16.63
N ILE A 177 -1.04 -1.09 15.79
CA ILE A 177 -0.95 0.30 15.30
C ILE A 177 -2.20 0.66 14.50
N ILE A 178 -2.66 -0.21 13.59
CA ILE A 178 -3.89 -0.02 12.81
C ILE A 178 -5.11 0.11 13.74
N ASP A 179 -5.20 -0.72 14.77
CA ASP A 179 -6.30 -0.67 15.74
C ASP A 179 -6.33 0.68 16.47
N VAL A 180 -5.17 1.19 16.91
CA VAL A 180 -5.07 2.52 17.51
C VAL A 180 -5.48 3.61 16.51
N LEU A 181 -4.97 3.58 15.29
CA LEU A 181 -5.30 4.57 14.25
C LEU A 181 -6.80 4.56 13.94
N ASN A 182 -7.40 3.39 13.81
CA ASN A 182 -8.83 3.23 13.55
C ASN A 182 -9.69 3.74 14.71
N LYS A 183 -9.30 3.46 15.97
CA LYS A 183 -9.94 3.98 17.20
C LYS A 183 -10.06 5.51 17.17
N TYR A 184 -9.05 6.19 16.66
CA TYR A 184 -9.00 7.66 16.59
C TYR A 184 -9.45 8.24 15.25
N ASN A 185 -9.90 7.39 14.32
CA ASN A 185 -10.22 7.72 12.93
C ASN A 185 -9.10 8.49 12.20
N ILE A 186 -7.86 8.07 12.44
CA ILE A 186 -6.66 8.61 11.78
C ILE A 186 -6.23 7.66 10.67
N LYS A 187 -5.82 8.24 9.54
CA LYS A 187 -5.25 7.49 8.43
C LYS A 187 -3.75 7.77 8.36
N ALA A 188 -2.98 6.74 8.05
CA ALA A 188 -1.52 6.79 7.95
C ALA A 188 -1.06 6.19 6.62
N THR A 189 0.18 6.47 6.23
CA THR A 189 0.81 5.87 5.06
C THR A 189 1.81 4.82 5.51
N PHE A 190 1.71 3.62 4.94
CA PHE A 190 2.63 2.51 5.19
C PHE A 190 3.46 2.26 3.94
N PHE A 191 4.77 2.44 4.01
CA PHE A 191 5.70 2.08 2.94
C PHE A 191 6.12 0.64 3.15
N LEU A 192 5.64 -0.25 2.29
CA LEU A 192 5.77 -1.69 2.48
C LEU A 192 6.62 -2.32 1.39
N CYS A 193 7.52 -3.21 1.80
CA CYS A 193 8.21 -4.11 0.88
C CYS A 193 7.28 -5.20 0.36
N ARG A 194 7.54 -5.68 -0.87
CA ARG A 194 6.75 -6.75 -1.47
C ARG A 194 6.58 -7.96 -0.56
N ASN A 195 7.68 -8.43 0.04
CA ASN A 195 7.66 -9.62 0.90
C ASN A 195 6.70 -9.49 2.09
N TYR A 196 6.59 -8.28 2.65
CA TYR A 196 5.64 -8.01 3.72
C TYR A 196 4.19 -8.08 3.22
N ILE A 197 3.90 -7.45 2.08
CA ILE A 197 2.58 -7.46 1.45
C ILE A 197 2.13 -8.90 1.16
N GLU A 198 3.01 -9.71 0.59
CA GLU A 198 2.73 -11.09 0.20
C GLU A 198 2.41 -12.00 1.40
N LYS A 199 3.12 -11.79 2.52
CA LYS A 199 2.93 -12.57 3.75
C LYS A 199 1.69 -12.15 4.56
N ASN A 200 1.22 -10.92 4.42
CA ASN A 200 0.21 -10.33 5.28
C ASN A 200 -1.08 -9.93 4.53
N LYS A 201 -1.52 -10.75 3.57
CA LYS A 201 -2.61 -10.45 2.62
C LYS A 201 -3.88 -9.90 3.27
N ASP A 202 -4.34 -10.52 4.36
CA ASP A 202 -5.58 -10.09 5.03
C ASP A 202 -5.40 -8.76 5.76
N LEU A 203 -4.23 -8.53 6.36
CA LEU A 203 -3.89 -7.26 6.99
C LEU A 203 -3.81 -6.13 5.95
N ILE A 204 -3.25 -6.40 4.76
CA ILE A 204 -3.23 -5.44 3.65
C ILE A 204 -4.65 -5.05 3.21
N LYS A 205 -5.57 -6.03 3.09
CA LYS A 205 -6.98 -5.75 2.79
C LYS A 205 -7.64 -4.90 3.88
N GLU A 206 -7.35 -5.21 5.14
CA GLU A 206 -7.84 -4.42 6.28
C GLU A 206 -7.33 -2.98 6.24
N MET A 207 -6.02 -2.76 6.02
CA MET A 207 -5.44 -1.42 5.85
C MET A 207 -6.15 -0.62 4.78
N VAL A 208 -6.33 -1.22 3.60
CA VAL A 208 -6.96 -0.57 2.45
C VAL A 208 -8.43 -0.28 2.68
N SER A 209 -9.18 -1.20 3.30
CA SER A 209 -10.60 -1.00 3.63
C SER A 209 -10.80 0.05 4.72
N SER A 210 -9.85 0.17 5.63
CA SER A 210 -9.82 1.19 6.67
C SER A 210 -9.37 2.57 6.16
N GLY A 211 -8.94 2.69 4.88
CA GLY A 211 -8.58 3.95 4.25
C GLY A 211 -7.14 4.40 4.48
N HIS A 212 -6.26 3.53 4.97
CA HIS A 212 -4.83 3.79 5.01
C HIS A 212 -4.25 3.80 3.58
N SER A 213 -3.15 4.52 3.39
CA SER A 213 -2.39 4.54 2.14
C SER A 213 -1.25 3.54 2.23
N ILE A 214 -1.06 2.74 1.18
CA ILE A 214 0.10 1.85 1.05
C ILE A 214 0.98 2.38 -0.06
N GLY A 215 2.21 2.70 0.30
CA GLY A 215 3.27 3.16 -0.58
C GLY A 215 4.30 2.07 -0.88
N ASN A 216 5.03 2.28 -1.95
CA ASN A 216 6.06 1.37 -2.43
C ASN A 216 7.37 1.57 -1.65
N HIS A 217 7.91 0.48 -1.08
CA HIS A 217 9.21 0.45 -0.40
C HIS A 217 10.15 -0.60 -1.01
N THR A 218 9.99 -0.87 -2.30
CA THR A 218 10.72 -1.84 -3.13
C THR A 218 10.46 -3.31 -2.80
N TYR A 219 11.01 -4.19 -3.60
CA TYR A 219 10.90 -5.63 -3.37
C TYR A 219 11.86 -6.10 -2.27
N HIS A 220 13.17 -5.90 -2.47
CA HIS A 220 14.22 -6.48 -1.63
C HIS A 220 14.91 -5.47 -0.72
N HIS A 221 14.37 -4.25 -0.61
CA HIS A 221 14.94 -3.18 0.23
C HIS A 221 16.39 -2.84 -0.14
N LYS A 222 16.68 -2.76 -1.45
CA LYS A 222 18.04 -2.49 -1.98
C LYS A 222 18.37 -1.00 -2.03
N ASN A 223 19.70 -0.71 -2.14
CA ASN A 223 20.16 0.61 -2.52
C ASN A 223 19.75 0.91 -3.97
N MET A 224 18.74 1.74 -4.15
CA MET A 224 18.14 2.02 -5.47
C MET A 224 19.09 2.83 -6.39
N PRO A 225 19.89 3.81 -5.91
CA PRO A 225 20.91 4.43 -6.73
C PRO A 225 21.85 3.44 -7.42
N SER A 226 22.22 2.33 -6.78
CA SER A 226 23.06 1.31 -7.41
C SER A 226 22.42 0.59 -8.60
N LEU A 227 21.10 0.58 -8.65
CA LEU A 227 20.31 0.03 -9.75
C LEU A 227 19.89 1.09 -10.78
N ALA A 228 20.01 2.37 -10.47
CA ALA A 228 19.65 3.49 -11.34
C ALA A 228 20.69 3.71 -12.46
N THR A 229 21.07 2.63 -13.15
CA THR A 229 22.04 2.61 -14.24
C THR A 229 21.44 1.95 -15.47
N ARG A 230 21.96 2.22 -16.66
CA ARG A 230 21.51 1.61 -17.90
C ARG A 230 21.53 0.08 -17.84
N GLU A 231 22.59 -0.47 -17.29
CA GLU A 231 22.81 -1.91 -17.15
C GLU A 231 21.78 -2.57 -16.21
N ASN A 232 21.49 -1.95 -15.09
CA ASN A 232 20.64 -2.53 -14.04
C ASN A 232 19.19 -2.05 -14.09
N PHE A 233 18.80 -1.27 -15.10
CA PHE A 233 17.47 -0.63 -15.14
C PHE A 233 16.30 -1.62 -15.08
N ASN A 234 16.44 -2.79 -15.71
CA ASN A 234 15.40 -3.83 -15.62
C ASN A 234 15.23 -4.33 -14.18
N LYS A 235 16.33 -4.48 -13.43
CA LYS A 235 16.29 -4.84 -12.01
C LYS A 235 15.68 -3.72 -11.17
N TYR A 236 16.00 -2.46 -11.51
CA TYR A 236 15.37 -1.28 -10.89
C TYR A 236 13.84 -1.32 -11.05
N LEU A 237 13.37 -1.56 -12.28
CA LEU A 237 11.94 -1.67 -12.55
C LEU A 237 11.27 -2.85 -11.84
N GLU A 238 11.97 -3.98 -11.71
CA GLU A 238 11.48 -5.14 -10.98
C GLU A 238 11.27 -4.82 -9.49
N GLU A 239 12.22 -4.12 -8.85
CA GLU A 239 12.09 -3.68 -7.45
C GLU A 239 10.82 -2.83 -7.21
N ILE A 240 10.39 -2.05 -8.19
CA ILE A 240 9.22 -1.17 -8.06
C ILE A 240 7.93 -1.87 -8.51
N LYS A 241 7.92 -2.46 -9.72
CA LYS A 241 6.70 -3.00 -10.33
C LYS A 241 6.18 -4.24 -9.63
N SER A 242 7.07 -5.08 -9.13
CA SER A 242 6.66 -6.30 -8.42
C SER A 242 5.86 -6.01 -7.14
N VAL A 243 6.07 -4.84 -6.51
CA VAL A 243 5.28 -4.39 -5.36
C VAL A 243 3.89 -3.94 -5.80
N GLU A 244 3.80 -3.19 -6.91
CA GLU A 244 2.51 -2.81 -7.50
C GLU A 244 1.67 -4.03 -7.87
N ASP A 245 2.31 -5.03 -8.48
CA ASP A 245 1.64 -6.23 -8.97
C ASP A 245 1.08 -7.07 -7.82
N ILE A 246 1.85 -7.34 -6.77
CA ILE A 246 1.36 -8.11 -5.62
C ILE A 246 0.28 -7.33 -4.83
N TYR A 247 0.42 -6.02 -4.70
CA TYR A 247 -0.60 -5.19 -4.07
C TYR A 247 -1.92 -5.26 -4.85
N PHE A 248 -1.85 -5.15 -6.19
CA PHE A 248 -3.02 -5.25 -7.05
C PHE A 248 -3.66 -6.66 -6.98
N GLU A 249 -2.83 -7.71 -6.98
CA GLU A 249 -3.29 -9.09 -6.84
C GLU A 249 -4.14 -9.30 -5.58
N ILE A 250 -3.69 -8.71 -4.46
CA ILE A 250 -4.35 -8.89 -3.17
C ILE A 250 -5.59 -8.03 -3.02
N THR A 251 -5.55 -6.79 -3.53
CA THR A 251 -6.56 -5.76 -3.22
C THR A 251 -7.52 -5.47 -4.37
N GLY A 252 -7.18 -5.84 -5.61
CA GLY A 252 -7.88 -5.42 -6.82
C GLY A 252 -7.78 -3.92 -7.12
N LYS A 253 -6.91 -3.18 -6.42
CA LYS A 253 -6.76 -1.72 -6.55
C LYS A 253 -5.38 -1.35 -7.02
N GLN A 254 -5.26 -0.25 -7.76
CA GLN A 254 -3.96 0.35 -8.07
C GLN A 254 -3.35 0.91 -6.78
N MET A 255 -2.02 0.72 -6.62
CA MET A 255 -1.27 1.27 -5.50
C MET A 255 -1.18 2.80 -5.62
N ASP A 256 -1.24 3.49 -4.50
CA ASP A 256 -0.94 4.92 -4.46
C ASP A 256 0.50 5.17 -4.95
N LYS A 257 0.68 6.17 -5.81
CA LYS A 257 2.00 6.51 -6.37
C LYS A 257 2.85 7.33 -5.38
N VAL A 258 3.02 6.76 -4.19
CA VAL A 258 3.92 7.27 -3.14
C VAL A 258 5.01 6.25 -2.87
N TYR A 259 6.22 6.72 -2.71
CA TYR A 259 7.42 5.92 -2.62
C TYR A 259 8.34 6.43 -1.51
N ARG A 260 9.10 5.53 -0.91
CA ARG A 260 10.21 5.87 -0.01
C ARG A 260 11.40 5.00 -0.32
N ASP A 261 12.57 5.65 -0.42
CA ASP A 261 13.84 4.97 -0.64
C ASP A 261 14.20 4.08 0.55
N PRO A 262 14.58 2.81 0.30
CA PRO A 262 15.14 1.95 1.34
C PRO A 262 16.36 2.57 2.00
N ARG A 263 16.49 2.42 3.32
CA ARG A 263 17.62 2.91 4.13
C ARG A 263 17.81 4.43 4.08
N GLY A 264 16.90 5.17 3.44
CA GLY A 264 17.10 6.58 3.14
C GLY A 264 18.23 6.84 2.14
N GLU A 265 18.65 5.84 1.36
CA GLU A 265 19.70 5.95 0.34
C GLU A 265 19.09 6.36 -1.01
N TRP A 266 19.48 7.51 -1.54
CA TRP A 266 18.88 8.12 -2.72
C TRP A 266 19.92 8.82 -3.62
N SER A 267 19.55 9.12 -4.87
CA SER A 267 20.29 10.00 -5.78
C SER A 267 19.32 10.85 -6.59
N PHE A 268 19.81 11.94 -7.21
CA PHE A 268 18.94 12.74 -8.10
C PHE A 268 18.47 11.94 -9.32
N ARG A 269 19.30 11.04 -9.84
CA ARG A 269 18.93 10.15 -10.94
C ARG A 269 17.79 9.20 -10.52
N ASP A 270 17.91 8.59 -9.38
CA ASP A 270 16.87 7.74 -8.79
C ASP A 270 15.55 8.50 -8.63
N LEU A 271 15.57 9.66 -8.00
CA LEU A 271 14.39 10.51 -7.86
C LEU A 271 13.78 10.89 -9.22
N GLN A 272 14.59 11.16 -10.26
CA GLN A 272 14.08 11.45 -11.60
C GLN A 272 13.40 10.24 -12.23
N ILE A 273 13.97 9.05 -12.03
CA ILE A 273 13.36 7.81 -12.53
C ILE A 273 12.01 7.60 -11.83
N MET A 274 11.95 7.74 -10.51
CA MET A 274 10.70 7.60 -9.74
C MET A 274 9.65 8.63 -10.16
N LYS A 275 10.04 9.89 -10.39
CA LYS A 275 9.17 10.91 -10.96
C LYS A 275 8.62 10.51 -12.33
N ASP A 276 9.47 9.99 -13.23
CA ASP A 276 9.05 9.55 -14.58
C ASP A 276 8.13 8.31 -14.51
N LEU A 277 8.22 7.50 -13.46
CA LEU A 277 7.29 6.41 -13.13
C LEU A 277 5.97 6.90 -12.49
N GLY A 278 5.83 8.21 -12.30
CA GLY A 278 4.64 8.86 -11.73
C GLY A 278 4.60 8.91 -10.20
N TYR A 279 5.69 8.60 -9.53
CA TYR A 279 5.74 8.61 -8.07
C TYR A 279 6.04 9.99 -7.48
N LYS A 280 5.52 10.22 -6.27
CA LYS A 280 6.03 11.20 -5.30
C LYS A 280 6.92 10.46 -4.31
N THR A 281 8.17 10.88 -4.15
CA THR A 281 9.10 10.30 -3.16
C THR A 281 8.97 11.04 -1.84
N PHE A 282 8.80 10.30 -0.75
CA PHE A 282 8.66 10.87 0.58
C PHE A 282 9.77 10.44 1.52
N PHE A 283 10.61 11.39 1.86
CA PHE A 283 11.50 11.32 3.01
C PHE A 283 10.71 11.68 4.29
N TYR A 284 11.42 11.97 5.36
CA TYR A 284 10.84 12.31 6.66
C TYR A 284 11.54 13.52 7.28
N SER A 285 10.85 14.22 8.16
CA SER A 285 11.35 15.36 8.91
C SER A 285 11.37 15.12 10.41
N ALA A 286 10.78 14.04 10.87
CA ALA A 286 10.76 13.63 12.26
C ALA A 286 10.99 12.11 12.34
N ASN A 287 12.03 11.72 13.02
CA ASN A 287 12.36 10.31 13.29
C ASN A 287 13.16 10.20 14.58
N HIS A 288 13.21 9.01 15.14
CA HIS A 288 14.07 8.69 16.28
C HIS A 288 14.75 7.34 16.06
N ASN A 289 15.74 7.02 16.88
CA ASN A 289 16.38 5.72 16.80
C ASN A 289 15.47 4.65 17.42
N ASP A 290 14.78 3.92 16.57
CA ASP A 290 13.85 2.85 16.91
C ASP A 290 14.24 1.47 16.34
N PHE A 291 15.44 1.37 15.74
CA PHE A 291 15.98 0.12 15.18
C PHE A 291 16.70 -0.76 16.19
N SER A 292 17.38 -0.16 17.18
CA SER A 292 18.27 -0.87 18.09
C SER A 292 17.73 -0.88 19.51
N GLY A 293 17.71 -2.06 20.11
CA GLY A 293 17.39 -2.25 21.54
C GLY A 293 15.91 -2.14 21.88
N THR A 294 15.64 -2.23 23.17
CA THR A 294 14.30 -2.04 23.74
C THR A 294 14.00 -0.55 23.90
N LEU A 295 13.11 -0.02 23.08
CA LEU A 295 12.57 1.32 23.27
C LEU A 295 11.36 1.23 24.19
N THR A 296 11.38 1.94 25.33
CA THR A 296 10.22 2.00 26.20
C THR A 296 9.16 2.97 25.68
N LYS A 297 7.92 2.78 26.07
CA LYS A 297 6.80 3.68 25.75
C LYS A 297 7.13 5.15 26.07
N GLU A 298 7.67 5.40 27.27
CA GLU A 298 7.96 6.76 27.76
C GLU A 298 9.04 7.42 26.89
N LYS A 299 10.08 6.67 26.52
CA LYS A 299 11.16 7.16 25.67
C LYS A 299 10.64 7.43 24.24
N ALA A 300 9.86 6.49 23.67
CA ALA A 300 9.26 6.67 22.36
C ALA A 300 8.35 7.91 22.33
N LEU A 301 7.46 8.05 23.32
CA LEU A 301 6.57 9.20 23.43
C LEU A 301 7.34 10.52 23.54
N ALA A 302 8.38 10.57 24.38
CA ALA A 302 9.20 11.78 24.53
C ALA A 302 9.91 12.12 23.22
N GLU A 303 10.47 11.11 22.53
CA GLU A 303 11.16 11.29 21.26
C GLU A 303 10.22 11.77 20.14
N MET A 304 9.01 11.20 20.04
CA MET A 304 8.00 11.63 19.09
C MET A 304 7.51 13.05 19.42
N THR A 305 7.18 13.32 20.68
CA THR A 305 6.61 14.61 21.09
C THR A 305 7.58 15.76 20.90
N LYS A 306 8.86 15.62 21.24
CA LYS A 306 9.83 16.73 21.10
C LYS A 306 10.15 17.11 19.66
N ARG A 307 9.83 16.25 18.68
CA ARG A 307 10.11 16.48 17.24
C ARG A 307 8.91 16.96 16.43
N HIS A 308 7.75 17.12 17.08
CA HIS A 308 6.58 17.57 16.33
C HIS A 308 6.76 19.01 15.85
N HIS A 309 6.28 19.27 14.66
CA HIS A 309 6.24 20.60 14.03
C HIS A 309 5.16 20.63 12.95
N ASN A 310 4.82 21.82 12.46
CA ASN A 310 3.88 21.96 11.36
C ASN A 310 4.36 21.22 10.11
N GLY A 311 3.49 20.39 9.53
CA GLY A 311 3.80 19.59 8.35
C GLY A 311 4.81 18.46 8.60
N ALA A 312 4.94 17.96 9.82
CA ALA A 312 5.87 16.89 10.16
C ALA A 312 5.50 15.57 9.44
N ILE A 313 6.44 15.01 8.71
CA ILE A 313 6.38 13.66 8.18
C ILE A 313 7.21 12.77 9.12
N TYR A 314 6.53 11.90 9.84
CA TYR A 314 7.16 10.96 10.78
C TYR A 314 7.59 9.69 10.07
N LEU A 315 8.82 9.25 10.33
CA LEU A 315 9.25 7.88 10.08
C LEU A 315 9.22 7.10 11.41
N ILE A 316 8.46 6.03 11.45
CA ILE A 316 8.31 5.12 12.59
C ILE A 316 8.42 3.69 12.06
N HIS A 317 9.19 2.84 12.78
CA HIS A 317 9.22 1.41 12.48
C HIS A 317 8.29 0.67 13.43
N PRO A 318 7.37 -0.15 12.92
CA PRO A 318 6.39 -0.87 13.74
C PRO A 318 6.95 -2.13 14.42
N ASN A 319 8.24 -2.37 14.33
CA ASN A 319 8.95 -3.50 14.95
C ASN A 319 9.26 -3.30 16.44
N ASN A 320 8.96 -2.14 17.00
CA ASN A 320 9.26 -1.80 18.38
C ASN A 320 7.98 -1.58 19.20
N LYS A 321 7.85 -2.33 20.31
CA LYS A 321 6.69 -2.25 21.20
C LYS A 321 6.48 -0.83 21.77
N GLY A 322 7.57 -0.14 22.10
CA GLY A 322 7.51 1.23 22.63
C GLY A 322 6.86 2.20 21.64
N ASN A 323 7.12 2.07 20.33
CA ASN A 323 6.48 2.88 19.30
C ASN A 323 4.96 2.66 19.26
N TYR A 324 4.52 1.40 19.29
CA TYR A 324 3.11 1.07 19.34
C TYR A 324 2.45 1.63 20.61
N GLU A 325 3.03 1.39 21.79
CA GLU A 325 2.45 1.84 23.07
C GLU A 325 2.46 3.37 23.23
N ALA A 326 3.39 4.07 22.57
CA ALA A 326 3.47 5.52 22.57
C ALA A 326 2.49 6.20 21.60
N LEU A 327 1.98 5.48 20.60
CA LEU A 327 1.19 6.07 19.52
C LEU A 327 -0.11 6.72 20.03
N GLU A 328 -0.86 6.03 20.89
CA GLU A 328 -2.10 6.56 21.44
C GLU A 328 -1.90 7.84 22.28
N PRO A 329 -1.01 7.88 23.28
CA PRO A 329 -0.74 9.12 24.02
C PRO A 329 -0.17 10.22 23.14
N PHE A 330 0.65 9.91 22.13
CA PHE A 330 1.14 10.89 21.16
C PHE A 330 -0.01 11.52 20.36
N ILE A 331 -0.93 10.72 19.82
CA ILE A 331 -2.10 11.19 19.09
C ILE A 331 -2.93 12.15 19.96
N ASN A 332 -3.20 11.75 21.20
CA ASN A 332 -3.98 12.56 22.14
C ASN A 332 -3.31 13.91 22.41
N GLU A 333 -2.00 13.93 22.65
CA GLU A 333 -1.24 15.16 22.87
C GLU A 333 -1.26 16.07 21.64
N MET A 334 -1.07 15.51 20.43
CA MET A 334 -1.09 16.30 19.20
C MET A 334 -2.48 16.87 18.91
N LYS A 335 -3.55 16.10 19.11
CA LYS A 335 -4.93 16.60 18.99
C LYS A 335 -5.21 17.73 19.99
N LYS A 336 -4.75 17.62 21.24
CA LYS A 336 -4.88 18.66 22.25
C LYS A 336 -4.17 19.95 21.84
N GLN A 337 -3.04 19.84 21.13
CA GLN A 337 -2.32 21.00 20.59
C GLN A 337 -2.93 21.52 19.25
N GLY A 338 -4.02 20.93 18.77
CA GLY A 338 -4.76 21.34 17.59
C GLY A 338 -4.17 20.81 16.27
N TYR A 339 -3.32 19.78 16.31
CA TYR A 339 -2.83 19.13 15.10
C TYR A 339 -3.90 18.20 14.51
N LYS A 340 -3.94 18.20 13.18
CA LYS A 340 -4.66 17.22 12.36
C LYS A 340 -3.68 16.16 11.86
N PHE A 341 -4.23 15.04 11.37
CA PHE A 341 -3.46 13.96 10.74
C PHE A 341 -3.95 13.75 9.33
N ASP A 342 -3.03 13.54 8.39
CA ASP A 342 -3.37 13.31 6.98
C ASP A 342 -2.38 12.36 6.31
N LEU A 343 -2.71 11.91 5.10
CA LEU A 343 -1.90 11.03 4.27
C LEU A 343 -0.88 11.84 3.46
N VAL A 344 0.35 11.32 3.32
CA VAL A 344 1.39 12.01 2.52
C VAL A 344 0.99 12.19 1.06
N LYS A 345 0.14 11.31 0.49
CA LYS A 345 -0.35 11.45 -0.88
C LYS A 345 -1.14 12.74 -1.12
N ASN A 346 -1.75 13.29 -0.07
CA ASN A 346 -2.54 14.52 -0.11
C ASN A 346 -1.67 15.79 -0.04
N ILE A 347 -0.35 15.66 0.16
CA ILE A 347 0.57 16.79 0.14
C ILE A 347 0.61 17.36 -1.28
N ASN A 348 0.16 18.59 -1.40
CA ASN A 348 0.23 19.41 -2.61
C ASN A 348 0.97 20.71 -2.27
N TYR A 349 1.88 21.12 -3.15
CA TYR A 349 2.63 22.38 -3.05
C TYR A 349 2.36 23.26 -4.27
#